data_aba51eee2f5fa77d9d4855a1a6d5dac4
#
_entry.id   aba51eee2f5fa77d9d4855a1a6d5dac4
#
_cell.length_a   1.000
_cell.length_b   1.000
_cell.length_c   1.000
_cell.angle_alpha   90.00
_cell.angle_beta   90.00
_cell.angle_gamma   90.00
#
_symmetry.space_group_name_H-M   'P 1'
#
loop_
_entity.id
_entity.type
_entity.pdbx_description
1 polymer ?
#
loop_
_entity_poly.entity_id
_entity_poly.type
_entity_poly.pdbx_seq_one_letter_code
_entity_poly.pdbx_strand_id
1 'polypeptide(L)'
;MSNVLELTIPASTANLGVGFDSIGMALDKFLHLSVKETSGTKWEYIFHDDASKQLPTDETNFIYHVAQQVTSKYSVDLPNLCIEMRSDIPLARGLGSSASALVGAIYIANYFGDIQLSKHEVLQLATEIEGHPDNVAPTIYGGLIAGYYNDVSKETSVAHIDIPDVDVIVTIPTYELKTEASRRALPQKLTHSEAVKSSAISNTMICALAQHNYELAGKLMQQDGFHEPYRQHLIAEFDEVKTIAIQHNAYATVISGAGPTILIFSRKENSGELVRSLNSQVVSCHSELVDINISGVKERIVYQ
;
A
#
# COMPACT_ATOMS: atom_id res chain seq x y z
N MET A 1 12.72 6.05 33.14
CA MET A 1 11.53 5.42 32.50
C MET A 1 11.58 5.79 31.04
N SER A 2 11.79 4.84 30.15
CA SER A 2 11.83 5.11 28.70
C SER A 2 10.43 4.89 28.13
N ASN A 3 9.87 5.93 27.48
CA ASN A 3 8.62 5.77 26.76
C ASN A 3 8.80 4.81 25.59
N VAL A 4 7.77 4.03 25.29
CA VAL A 4 7.71 3.16 24.11
C VAL A 4 6.70 3.72 23.13
N LEU A 5 7.12 3.97 21.90
CA LEU A 5 6.26 4.32 20.79
C LEU A 5 5.76 3.02 20.13
N GLU A 6 4.45 2.77 20.17
CA GLU A 6 3.81 1.67 19.47
C GLU A 6 3.10 2.20 18.22
N LEU A 7 3.39 1.63 17.07
CA LEU A 7 2.74 1.96 15.80
C LEU A 7 2.07 0.71 15.23
N THR A 8 0.83 0.88 14.78
CA THR A 8 0.09 -0.11 13.99
C THR A 8 -0.22 0.53 12.64
N ILE A 9 0.41 0.04 11.58
CA ILE A 9 0.45 0.68 10.28
C ILE A 9 -0.17 -0.28 9.26
N PRO A 10 -1.30 0.09 8.61
CA PRO A 10 -1.97 -0.81 7.68
C PRO A 10 -1.21 -0.96 6.37
N ALA A 11 -1.44 -2.09 5.71
CA ALA A 11 -1.12 -2.32 4.31
C ALA A 11 -1.94 -1.40 3.40
N SER A 12 -1.57 -1.34 2.14
CA SER A 12 -2.33 -0.65 1.12
C SER A 12 -2.28 -1.39 -0.21
N THR A 13 -3.36 -1.28 -0.97
CA THR A 13 -3.43 -1.61 -2.39
C THR A 13 -3.55 -0.33 -3.17
N ALA A 14 -2.88 -0.24 -4.30
CA ALA A 14 -2.81 0.95 -5.13
C ALA A 14 -3.30 0.69 -6.54
N ASN A 15 -3.61 1.76 -7.26
CA ASN A 15 -4.07 1.82 -8.63
C ASN A 15 -5.54 1.40 -8.82
N LEU A 16 -6.01 0.34 -8.23
CA LEU A 16 -7.36 -0.22 -8.46
C LEU A 16 -7.75 -0.28 -9.95
N GLY A 17 -6.83 -0.79 -10.79
CA GLY A 17 -6.88 -0.73 -12.23
C GLY A 17 -6.56 0.67 -12.76
N VAL A 18 -7.55 1.43 -13.17
CA VAL A 18 -7.41 2.70 -13.91
C VAL A 18 -6.95 3.92 -13.10
N GLY A 19 -6.73 3.78 -11.81
CA GLY A 19 -6.29 4.87 -10.91
C GLY A 19 -4.78 4.95 -10.71
N PHE A 20 -4.00 4.69 -11.74
CA PHE A 20 -2.54 4.60 -11.68
C PHE A 20 -1.90 5.81 -11.00
N ASP A 21 -1.02 5.52 -10.02
CA ASP A 21 -0.28 6.48 -9.17
C ASP A 21 -1.18 7.51 -8.43
N SER A 22 -2.51 7.28 -8.37
CA SER A 22 -3.46 8.25 -7.78
C SER A 22 -4.49 7.65 -6.81
N ILE A 23 -4.92 6.40 -7.01
CA ILE A 23 -5.97 5.79 -6.18
C ILE A 23 -5.37 4.67 -5.35
N GLY A 24 -5.71 4.66 -4.06
CA GLY A 24 -5.32 3.59 -3.16
C GLY A 24 -6.31 3.35 -2.04
N MET A 25 -6.19 2.17 -1.44
CA MET A 25 -7.07 1.71 -0.39
C MET A 25 -6.27 1.00 0.70
N ALA A 26 -6.54 1.32 1.96
CA ALA A 26 -5.90 0.66 3.09
C ALA A 26 -6.57 -0.69 3.40
N LEU A 27 -5.76 -1.66 3.81
CA LEU A 27 -6.19 -3.04 4.08
C LEU A 27 -5.79 -3.46 5.50
N ASP A 28 -6.60 -4.33 6.13
CA ASP A 28 -6.38 -4.87 7.47
C ASP A 28 -5.32 -6.00 7.47
N LYS A 29 -4.12 -5.63 7.05
CA LYS A 29 -2.84 -6.33 7.30
C LYS A 29 -1.88 -5.29 7.84
N PHE A 30 -1.04 -5.64 8.80
CA PHE A 30 -0.36 -4.60 9.57
C PHE A 30 1.15 -4.81 9.66
N LEU A 31 1.86 -3.70 9.67
CA LEU A 31 3.20 -3.57 10.22
C LEU A 31 3.06 -3.03 11.65
N HIS A 32 3.53 -3.79 12.62
CA HIS A 32 3.62 -3.38 14.02
C HIS A 32 5.06 -3.03 14.38
N LEU A 33 5.25 -1.84 14.92
CA LEU A 33 6.53 -1.39 15.45
C LEU A 33 6.38 -1.02 16.92
N SER A 34 7.29 -1.51 17.75
CA SER A 34 7.46 -1.07 19.14
C SER A 34 8.87 -0.50 19.27
N VAL A 35 8.97 0.80 19.54
CA VAL A 35 10.21 1.55 19.44
C VAL A 35 10.52 2.24 20.77
N LYS A 36 11.75 2.06 21.26
CA LYS A 36 12.25 2.69 22.49
C LYS A 36 13.71 3.10 22.34
N GLU A 37 14.13 4.05 23.15
CA GLU A 37 15.55 4.37 23.26
C GLU A 37 16.34 3.18 23.82
N THR A 38 17.57 3.02 23.34
CA THR A 38 18.52 2.03 23.85
C THR A 38 19.79 2.72 24.36
N SER A 39 20.44 2.11 25.35
CA SER A 39 21.76 2.52 25.79
C SER A 39 22.90 2.02 24.89
N GLY A 40 22.56 1.26 23.83
CA GLY A 40 23.49 0.82 22.81
C GLY A 40 24.11 1.98 22.02
N THR A 41 25.13 1.69 21.24
CA THR A 41 25.85 2.69 20.42
C THR A 41 25.29 2.83 19.00
N LYS A 42 24.30 2.03 18.63
CA LYS A 42 23.63 2.02 17.32
C LYS A 42 22.19 1.55 17.45
N TRP A 43 21.42 1.69 16.37
CA TRP A 43 20.08 1.13 16.32
C TRP A 43 20.12 -0.40 16.35
N GLU A 44 19.11 -0.99 17.01
CA GLU A 44 18.93 -2.41 17.19
C GLU A 44 17.58 -2.85 16.62
N TYR A 45 17.52 -4.02 15.98
CA TYR A 45 16.28 -4.55 15.39
C TYR A 45 16.00 -5.95 15.95
N ILE A 46 14.74 -6.16 16.36
CA ILE A 46 14.23 -7.45 16.81
C ILE A 46 13.03 -7.80 15.93
N PHE A 47 13.17 -8.85 15.14
CA PHE A 47 12.16 -9.30 14.22
C PHE A 47 11.40 -10.50 14.76
N HIS A 48 10.05 -10.41 14.75
CA HIS A 48 9.17 -11.44 15.31
C HIS A 48 8.48 -12.32 14.25
N ASP A 49 8.70 -12.06 12.96
CA ASP A 49 8.20 -12.86 11.83
C ASP A 49 9.32 -13.23 10.87
N ASP A 50 9.12 -14.30 10.09
CA ASP A 50 10.19 -14.84 9.23
C ASP A 50 10.49 -13.95 8.02
N ALA A 51 9.52 -13.19 7.52
CA ALA A 51 9.74 -12.26 6.40
C ALA A 51 10.62 -11.10 6.83
N SER A 52 10.36 -10.51 8.00
CA SER A 52 11.16 -9.41 8.55
C SER A 52 12.58 -9.80 8.90
N LYS A 53 12.85 -11.07 9.28
CA LYS A 53 14.22 -11.56 9.56
C LYS A 53 15.19 -11.48 8.37
N GLN A 54 14.68 -11.30 7.16
CA GLN A 54 15.48 -11.10 5.96
C GLN A 54 15.94 -9.65 5.77
N LEU A 55 15.38 -8.72 6.54
CA LEU A 55 15.70 -7.29 6.45
C LEU A 55 17.05 -6.99 7.11
N PRO A 56 17.77 -5.95 6.65
CA PRO A 56 19.01 -5.52 7.28
C PRO A 56 18.80 -5.13 8.75
N THR A 57 19.79 -5.41 9.60
CA THR A 57 19.82 -5.04 11.02
C THR A 57 20.80 -3.90 11.32
N ASP A 58 21.29 -3.24 10.29
CA ASP A 58 22.24 -2.15 10.35
C ASP A 58 21.67 -0.86 9.69
N GLU A 59 22.54 0.10 9.47
CA GLU A 59 22.19 1.40 8.86
C GLU A 59 21.67 1.29 7.41
N THR A 60 21.79 0.12 6.75
CA THR A 60 21.18 -0.12 5.43
C THR A 60 19.69 -0.46 5.51
N ASN A 61 19.12 -0.56 6.71
CA ASN A 61 17.69 -0.76 6.91
C ASN A 61 16.89 0.43 6.37
N PHE A 62 15.81 0.16 5.64
CA PHE A 62 15.00 1.17 5.00
C PHE A 62 14.39 2.18 6.02
N ILE A 63 13.92 1.68 7.18
CA ILE A 63 13.37 2.54 8.24
C ILE A 63 14.45 3.50 8.76
N TYR A 64 15.70 3.02 8.95
CA TYR A 64 16.81 3.88 9.35
C TYR A 64 17.07 4.98 8.31
N HIS A 65 17.21 4.61 7.04
CA HIS A 65 17.46 5.57 5.97
C HIS A 65 16.40 6.68 5.88
N VAL A 66 15.14 6.29 5.92
CA VAL A 66 14.04 7.27 5.86
C VAL A 66 14.04 8.17 7.12
N ALA A 67 14.21 7.59 8.30
CA ALA A 67 14.28 8.38 9.54
C ALA A 67 15.43 9.40 9.50
N GLN A 68 16.62 9.03 9.02
CA GLN A 68 17.75 9.93 8.83
C GLN A 68 17.50 11.01 7.77
N GLN A 69 16.81 10.68 6.70
CA GLN A 69 16.39 11.66 5.69
C GLN A 69 15.45 12.71 6.29
N VAL A 70 14.49 12.28 7.08
CA VAL A 70 13.55 13.17 7.78
C VAL A 70 14.28 14.09 8.77
N THR A 71 15.11 13.53 9.64
CA THR A 71 15.83 14.32 10.64
C THR A 71 16.82 15.32 10.02
N SER A 72 17.45 14.94 8.94
CA SER A 72 18.31 15.85 8.16
C SER A 72 17.51 17.04 7.61
N LYS A 73 16.28 16.80 7.13
CA LYS A 73 15.40 17.88 6.61
C LYS A 73 15.01 18.87 7.71
N TYR A 74 14.79 18.37 8.94
CA TYR A 74 14.37 19.20 10.09
C TYR A 74 15.51 19.62 10.99
N SER A 75 16.75 19.25 10.68
CA SER A 75 17.96 19.58 11.46
C SER A 75 17.86 19.13 12.92
N VAL A 76 17.38 17.90 13.15
CA VAL A 76 17.28 17.26 14.46
C VAL A 76 18.09 15.96 14.48
N ASP A 77 18.48 15.52 15.67
CA ASP A 77 19.16 14.25 15.90
C ASP A 77 18.21 13.23 16.54
N LEU A 78 18.45 11.93 16.27
CA LEU A 78 17.74 10.85 16.94
C LEU A 78 18.65 10.14 17.95
N PRO A 79 18.10 9.71 19.08
CA PRO A 79 18.81 8.78 19.97
C PRO A 79 19.02 7.42 19.28
N ASN A 80 19.85 6.58 19.89
CA ASN A 80 19.91 5.18 19.48
C ASN A 80 18.60 4.48 19.89
N LEU A 81 18.01 3.73 18.94
CA LEU A 81 16.70 3.12 19.09
C LEU A 81 16.79 1.60 19.01
N CYS A 82 15.95 0.93 19.80
CA CYS A 82 15.62 -0.48 19.64
C CYS A 82 14.22 -0.57 19.02
N ILE A 83 14.12 -1.24 17.85
CA ILE A 83 12.89 -1.40 17.08
C ILE A 83 12.52 -2.88 17.09
N GLU A 84 11.43 -3.20 17.75
CA GLU A 84 10.78 -4.50 17.65
C GLU A 84 9.75 -4.44 16.51
N MET A 85 9.82 -5.39 15.58
CA MET A 85 8.99 -5.40 14.36
C MET A 85 8.29 -6.74 14.20
N ARG A 86 7.01 -6.66 13.86
CA ARG A 86 6.21 -7.77 13.35
C ARG A 86 5.37 -7.30 12.16
N SER A 87 5.34 -8.07 11.07
CA SER A 87 4.59 -7.73 9.87
C SER A 87 3.72 -8.89 9.38
N ASP A 88 2.45 -8.60 9.13
CA ASP A 88 1.53 -9.46 8.39
C ASP A 88 1.51 -9.11 6.88
N ILE A 89 2.24 -8.05 6.49
CA ILE A 89 2.32 -7.57 5.11
C ILE A 89 3.48 -8.28 4.40
N PRO A 90 3.22 -9.07 3.35
CA PRO A 90 4.27 -9.74 2.63
C PRO A 90 5.16 -8.74 1.88
N LEU A 91 6.48 -8.96 1.94
CA LEU A 91 7.46 -8.08 1.31
C LEU A 91 7.43 -8.19 -0.22
N ALA A 92 7.57 -7.07 -0.92
CA ALA A 92 7.69 -6.98 -2.38
C ALA A 92 6.56 -7.71 -3.15
N ARG A 93 5.32 -7.64 -2.65
CA ARG A 93 4.16 -8.30 -3.27
C ARG A 93 2.99 -7.37 -3.62
N GLY A 94 3.25 -6.04 -3.72
CA GLY A 94 2.23 -5.10 -4.17
C GLY A 94 1.15 -4.76 -3.11
N LEU A 95 1.44 -4.99 -1.82
CA LEU A 95 0.56 -4.67 -0.70
C LEU A 95 1.09 -3.51 0.18
N GLY A 96 1.88 -2.63 -0.39
CA GLY A 96 2.30 -1.39 0.26
C GLY A 96 3.29 -1.57 1.43
N SER A 97 4.05 -2.69 1.50
CA SER A 97 5.01 -2.91 2.59
C SER A 97 6.07 -1.81 2.70
N SER A 98 6.54 -1.26 1.56
CA SER A 98 7.46 -0.11 1.54
C SER A 98 6.80 1.15 2.10
N ALA A 99 5.57 1.44 1.70
CA ALA A 99 4.81 2.60 2.17
C ALA A 99 4.53 2.52 3.68
N SER A 100 4.19 1.32 4.20
CA SER A 100 4.01 1.11 5.63
C SER A 100 5.31 1.35 6.41
N ALA A 101 6.45 0.87 5.90
CA ALA A 101 7.75 1.10 6.52
C ALA A 101 8.17 2.58 6.44
N LEU A 102 7.91 3.25 5.29
CA LEU A 102 8.14 4.69 5.11
C LEU A 102 7.35 5.52 6.12
N VAL A 103 6.05 5.25 6.23
CA VAL A 103 5.18 5.94 7.19
C VAL A 103 5.67 5.70 8.62
N GLY A 104 6.01 4.45 8.97
CA GLY A 104 6.58 4.10 10.27
C GLY A 104 7.85 4.88 10.60
N ALA A 105 8.77 4.99 9.64
CA ALA A 105 10.01 5.73 9.81
C ALA A 105 9.77 7.24 10.04
N ILE A 106 8.81 7.84 9.34
CA ILE A 106 8.44 9.25 9.56
C ILE A 106 7.86 9.45 10.96
N TYR A 107 6.99 8.56 11.43
CA TYR A 107 6.43 8.62 12.79
C TYR A 107 7.51 8.44 13.86
N ILE A 108 8.47 7.54 13.65
CA ILE A 108 9.64 7.39 14.54
C ILE A 108 10.45 8.68 14.63
N ALA A 109 10.80 9.25 13.46
CA ALA A 109 11.55 10.50 13.40
C ALA A 109 10.77 11.67 14.04
N ASN A 110 9.46 11.73 13.78
CA ASN A 110 8.58 12.74 14.34
C ASN A 110 8.55 12.70 15.88
N TYR A 111 8.42 11.50 16.45
CA TYR A 111 8.35 11.33 17.91
C TYR A 111 9.69 11.53 18.59
N PHE A 112 10.73 10.81 18.19
CA PHE A 112 12.05 10.84 18.86
C PHE A 112 12.87 12.09 18.52
N GLY A 113 12.58 12.75 17.40
CA GLY A 113 13.17 14.04 17.02
C GLY A 113 12.39 15.26 17.53
N ASP A 114 11.27 15.05 18.23
CA ASP A 114 10.35 16.12 18.69
C ASP A 114 9.98 17.13 17.58
N ILE A 115 9.72 16.62 16.37
CA ILE A 115 9.46 17.46 15.17
C ILE A 115 8.04 18.03 15.20
N GLN A 116 7.08 17.30 15.79
CA GLN A 116 5.67 17.70 15.97
C GLN A 116 4.90 17.87 14.64
N LEU A 117 5.16 17.01 13.65
CA LEU A 117 4.42 17.00 12.39
C LEU A 117 2.95 16.61 12.63
N SER A 118 2.06 17.38 12.04
CA SER A 118 0.66 16.98 11.90
C SER A 118 0.51 15.83 10.91
N LYS A 119 -0.61 15.12 10.98
CA LYS A 119 -0.93 14.03 10.03
C LYS A 119 -0.88 14.48 8.57
N HIS A 120 -1.25 15.72 8.28
CA HIS A 120 -1.15 16.32 6.95
C HIS A 120 0.32 16.51 6.53
N GLU A 121 1.18 17.03 7.39
CA GLU A 121 2.60 17.21 7.10
C GLU A 121 3.32 15.87 6.92
N VAL A 122 2.91 14.84 7.68
CA VAL A 122 3.37 13.46 7.45
C VAL A 122 3.00 12.99 6.05
N LEU A 123 1.76 13.26 5.56
CA LEU A 123 1.38 12.93 4.19
C LEU A 123 2.24 13.66 3.16
N GLN A 124 2.42 14.98 3.32
CA GLN A 124 3.26 15.76 2.39
C GLN A 124 4.66 15.16 2.28
N LEU A 125 5.27 14.88 3.42
CA LEU A 125 6.62 14.32 3.48
C LEU A 125 6.69 12.88 2.92
N ALA A 126 5.74 12.03 3.27
CA ALA A 126 5.67 10.66 2.77
C ALA A 126 5.50 10.63 1.25
N THR A 127 4.64 11.48 0.70
CA THR A 127 4.44 11.58 -0.75
C THR A 127 5.66 12.17 -1.47
N GLU A 128 6.34 13.15 -0.87
CA GLU A 128 7.57 13.70 -1.43
C GLU A 128 8.67 12.64 -1.57
N ILE A 129 8.77 11.72 -0.59
CA ILE A 129 9.76 10.63 -0.60
C ILE A 129 9.35 9.51 -1.58
N GLU A 130 8.08 9.11 -1.58
CA GLU A 130 7.55 8.02 -2.41
C GLU A 130 7.37 8.45 -3.88
N GLY A 131 7.01 9.72 -4.13
CA GLY A 131 6.73 10.28 -5.45
C GLY A 131 5.27 10.21 -5.88
N HIS A 132 4.41 9.47 -5.17
CA HIS A 132 2.97 9.33 -5.43
C HIS A 132 2.18 8.98 -4.16
N PRO A 133 0.90 9.41 -4.05
CA PRO A 133 0.13 9.29 -2.81
C PRO A 133 -0.59 7.96 -2.64
N ASP A 134 -0.75 7.15 -3.67
CA ASP A 134 -1.68 6.02 -3.77
C ASP A 134 -1.48 4.91 -2.73
N ASN A 135 -0.26 4.74 -2.20
CA ASN A 135 0.02 3.84 -1.07
C ASN A 135 0.09 4.60 0.25
N VAL A 136 0.85 5.70 0.32
CA VAL A 136 1.09 6.40 1.59
C VAL A 136 -0.15 7.09 2.14
N ALA A 137 -1.02 7.65 1.28
CA ALA A 137 -2.22 8.32 1.74
C ALA A 137 -3.21 7.36 2.44
N PRO A 138 -3.61 6.22 1.84
CA PRO A 138 -4.46 5.26 2.54
C PRO A 138 -3.77 4.64 3.77
N THR A 139 -2.46 4.39 3.74
CA THR A 139 -1.71 3.93 4.92
C THR A 139 -1.82 4.93 6.08
N ILE A 140 -1.77 6.24 5.80
CA ILE A 140 -1.85 7.30 6.82
C ILE A 140 -3.29 7.53 7.30
N TYR A 141 -4.24 7.65 6.39
CA TYR A 141 -5.61 8.07 6.72
C TYR A 141 -6.60 6.92 6.88
N GLY A 142 -6.32 5.76 6.28
CA GLY A 142 -7.28 4.68 6.09
C GLY A 142 -8.23 4.95 4.92
N GLY A 143 -9.07 3.97 4.62
CA GLY A 143 -10.10 4.10 3.62
C GLY A 143 -9.64 4.00 2.18
N LEU A 144 -10.51 4.46 1.30
CA LEU A 144 -10.30 4.59 -0.15
C LEU A 144 -10.03 6.05 -0.47
N ILE A 145 -8.89 6.33 -1.08
CA ILE A 145 -8.38 7.68 -1.31
C ILE A 145 -8.00 7.86 -2.77
N ALA A 146 -8.43 8.99 -3.35
CA ALA A 146 -7.86 9.52 -4.58
C ALA A 146 -6.94 10.70 -4.23
N GLY A 147 -5.71 10.71 -4.78
CA GLY A 147 -4.72 11.73 -4.49
C GLY A 147 -3.97 12.20 -5.72
N TYR A 148 -3.44 13.40 -5.63
CA TYR A 148 -2.57 14.02 -6.62
C TYR A 148 -1.37 14.66 -5.93
N TYR A 149 -0.18 14.41 -6.44
CA TYR A 149 1.05 15.04 -6.00
C TYR A 149 1.56 16.01 -7.06
N ASN A 150 1.78 17.26 -6.66
CA ASN A 150 2.42 18.25 -7.48
C ASN A 150 3.93 18.25 -7.16
N ASP A 151 4.74 17.74 -8.08
CA ASP A 151 6.19 17.60 -7.92
C ASP A 151 6.94 18.94 -7.93
N VAL A 152 6.31 20.01 -8.43
CA VAL A 152 6.88 21.36 -8.46
C VAL A 152 6.63 22.09 -7.13
N SER A 153 5.37 22.16 -6.67
CA SER A 153 5.02 22.81 -5.39
C SER A 153 5.28 21.92 -4.18
N LYS A 154 5.52 20.61 -4.38
CA LYS A 154 5.65 19.59 -3.33
C LYS A 154 4.38 19.43 -2.49
N GLU A 155 3.23 19.69 -3.08
CA GLU A 155 1.94 19.59 -2.42
C GLU A 155 1.17 18.34 -2.85
N THR A 156 0.62 17.63 -1.86
CA THR A 156 -0.26 16.50 -2.04
C THR A 156 -1.69 16.90 -1.69
N SER A 157 -2.60 16.69 -2.63
CA SER A 157 -4.04 16.84 -2.41
C SER A 157 -4.69 15.47 -2.40
N VAL A 158 -5.59 15.21 -1.43
CA VAL A 158 -6.30 13.94 -1.31
C VAL A 158 -7.79 14.16 -1.13
N ALA A 159 -8.58 13.24 -1.68
CA ALA A 159 -10.02 13.15 -1.49
C ALA A 159 -10.38 11.74 -1.01
N HIS A 160 -11.22 11.66 0.02
CA HIS A 160 -11.76 10.41 0.51
C HIS A 160 -12.97 9.99 -0.32
N ILE A 161 -13.06 8.72 -0.65
CA ILE A 161 -14.20 8.11 -1.30
C ILE A 161 -14.85 7.19 -0.28
N ASP A 162 -16.18 7.13 -0.26
CA ASP A 162 -16.92 6.25 0.64
C ASP A 162 -16.48 4.80 0.47
N ILE A 163 -16.36 4.09 1.57
CA ILE A 163 -15.93 2.69 1.57
C ILE A 163 -16.94 1.85 0.77
N PRO A 164 -16.47 1.15 -0.27
CA PRO A 164 -17.36 0.33 -1.07
C PRO A 164 -17.90 -0.85 -0.28
N ASP A 165 -19.18 -1.14 -0.44
CA ASP A 165 -19.86 -2.28 0.19
C ASP A 165 -19.62 -3.58 -0.62
N VAL A 166 -18.35 -3.95 -0.73
CA VAL A 166 -17.84 -5.14 -1.43
C VAL A 166 -16.88 -5.91 -0.54
N ASP A 167 -16.72 -7.19 -0.79
CA ASP A 167 -15.63 -7.95 -0.18
C ASP A 167 -14.37 -7.80 -1.04
N VAL A 168 -13.25 -7.60 -0.35
CA VAL A 168 -11.92 -7.50 -0.98
C VAL A 168 -11.17 -8.80 -0.79
N ILE A 169 -10.74 -9.42 -1.89
CA ILE A 169 -9.91 -10.61 -1.88
C ILE A 169 -8.54 -10.24 -2.45
N VAL A 170 -7.49 -10.65 -1.75
CA VAL A 170 -6.12 -10.58 -2.25
C VAL A 170 -5.63 -11.98 -2.58
N THR A 171 -5.15 -12.17 -3.79
CA THR A 171 -4.50 -13.40 -4.25
C THR A 171 -3.02 -13.13 -4.40
N ILE A 172 -2.22 -13.72 -3.52
CA ILE A 172 -0.80 -13.39 -3.30
C ILE A 172 0.06 -14.53 -3.84
N PRO A 173 0.79 -14.33 -4.96
CA PRO A 173 1.78 -15.30 -5.44
C PRO A 173 2.93 -15.52 -4.45
N THR A 174 3.54 -16.69 -4.50
CA THR A 174 4.66 -17.06 -3.61
C THR A 174 5.98 -16.35 -3.92
N TYR A 175 6.12 -15.80 -5.15
CA TYR A 175 7.30 -15.06 -5.58
C TYR A 175 7.19 -13.55 -5.36
N GLU A 176 8.32 -12.87 -5.38
CA GLU A 176 8.43 -11.42 -5.26
C GLU A 176 8.51 -10.75 -6.63
N LEU A 177 7.91 -9.56 -6.74
CA LEU A 177 8.06 -8.68 -7.90
C LEU A 177 8.49 -7.29 -7.41
N LYS A 178 9.74 -6.94 -7.65
CA LYS A 178 10.27 -5.64 -7.26
C LYS A 178 9.57 -4.52 -8.04
N THR A 179 9.14 -3.47 -7.36
CA THR A 179 8.46 -2.30 -7.93
C THR A 179 9.23 -1.69 -9.11
N GLU A 180 10.55 -1.64 -9.01
CA GLU A 180 11.41 -1.13 -10.09
C GLU A 180 11.31 -1.98 -11.37
N ALA A 181 11.24 -3.31 -11.26
CA ALA A 181 11.06 -4.19 -12.42
C ALA A 181 9.69 -3.98 -13.07
N SER A 182 8.65 -3.84 -12.27
CA SER A 182 7.29 -3.55 -12.74
C SER A 182 7.17 -2.15 -13.38
N ARG A 183 7.87 -1.13 -12.83
CA ARG A 183 7.91 0.21 -13.45
C ARG A 183 8.67 0.22 -14.78
N ARG A 184 9.72 -0.57 -14.94
CA ARG A 184 10.46 -0.68 -16.22
C ARG A 184 9.64 -1.26 -17.36
N ALA A 185 8.55 -1.99 -17.10
CA ALA A 185 7.64 -2.50 -18.12
C ALA A 185 6.73 -1.42 -18.73
N LEU A 186 6.63 -0.24 -18.08
CA LEU A 186 5.72 0.82 -18.51
C LEU A 186 6.27 1.57 -19.74
N PRO A 187 5.39 2.02 -20.65
CA PRO A 187 5.79 2.87 -21.77
C PRO A 187 6.22 4.24 -21.26
N GLN A 188 7.22 4.83 -21.91
CA GLN A 188 7.68 6.19 -21.58
C GLN A 188 6.68 7.28 -22.01
N LYS A 189 5.81 7.01 -22.96
CA LYS A 189 4.84 7.96 -23.53
C LYS A 189 3.57 7.25 -23.93
N LEU A 190 2.44 7.94 -23.76
CA LEU A 190 1.15 7.60 -24.34
C LEU A 190 0.80 8.63 -25.39
N THR A 191 0.02 8.22 -26.39
CA THR A 191 -0.58 9.19 -27.32
C THR A 191 -1.62 10.05 -26.60
N HIS A 192 -1.89 11.24 -27.10
CA HIS A 192 -2.93 12.10 -26.52
C HIS A 192 -4.30 11.39 -26.45
N SER A 193 -4.66 10.60 -27.48
CA SER A 193 -5.91 9.83 -27.50
C SER A 193 -5.96 8.76 -26.41
N GLU A 194 -4.86 8.02 -26.18
CA GLU A 194 -4.77 7.01 -25.11
C GLU A 194 -4.86 7.66 -23.73
N ALA A 195 -4.16 8.77 -23.52
CA ALA A 195 -4.20 9.49 -22.25
C ALA A 195 -5.59 10.04 -21.94
N VAL A 196 -6.29 10.64 -22.93
CA VAL A 196 -7.65 11.13 -22.79
C VAL A 196 -8.62 9.98 -22.47
N LYS A 197 -8.49 8.85 -23.18
CA LYS A 197 -9.32 7.66 -22.93
C LYS A 197 -9.12 7.14 -21.49
N SER A 198 -7.88 6.95 -21.07
CA SER A 198 -7.57 6.44 -19.72
C SER A 198 -8.05 7.41 -18.63
N SER A 199 -7.86 8.72 -18.80
CA SER A 199 -8.38 9.74 -17.90
C SER A 199 -9.92 9.72 -17.81
N ALA A 200 -10.63 9.60 -18.93
CA ALA A 200 -12.10 9.53 -18.95
C ALA A 200 -12.61 8.27 -18.21
N ILE A 201 -11.95 7.11 -18.41
CA ILE A 201 -12.31 5.88 -17.72
C ILE A 201 -12.10 6.02 -16.21
N SER A 202 -10.94 6.55 -15.77
CA SER A 202 -10.62 6.76 -14.36
C SER A 202 -11.63 7.70 -13.69
N ASN A 203 -11.92 8.85 -14.29
CA ASN A 203 -12.88 9.82 -13.77
C ASN A 203 -14.28 9.18 -13.63
N THR A 204 -14.73 8.41 -14.62
CA THR A 204 -16.04 7.75 -14.59
C THR A 204 -16.07 6.64 -13.54
N MET A 205 -14.99 5.90 -13.35
CA MET A 205 -14.85 4.86 -12.34
C MET A 205 -14.96 5.44 -10.92
N ILE A 206 -14.28 6.56 -10.63
CA ILE A 206 -14.37 7.24 -9.33
C ILE A 206 -15.81 7.69 -9.06
N CYS A 207 -16.48 8.27 -10.04
CA CYS A 207 -17.89 8.66 -9.91
C CYS A 207 -18.80 7.45 -9.69
N ALA A 208 -18.54 6.31 -10.33
CA ALA A 208 -19.30 5.09 -10.14
C ALA A 208 -19.11 4.52 -8.72
N LEU A 209 -17.88 4.52 -8.19
CA LEU A 209 -17.60 4.14 -6.79
C LEU A 209 -18.35 5.05 -5.80
N ALA A 210 -18.27 6.37 -5.98
CA ALA A 210 -18.95 7.34 -5.12
C ALA A 210 -20.49 7.23 -5.17
N GLN A 211 -21.04 6.65 -6.24
CA GLN A 211 -22.48 6.37 -6.40
C GLN A 211 -22.87 4.93 -6.01
N HIS A 212 -21.95 4.16 -5.45
CA HIS A 212 -22.13 2.72 -5.10
C HIS A 212 -22.55 1.85 -6.30
N ASN A 213 -22.20 2.29 -7.51
CA ASN A 213 -22.42 1.50 -8.74
C ASN A 213 -21.23 0.59 -9.02
N TYR A 214 -21.12 -0.50 -8.25
CA TYR A 214 -19.98 -1.41 -8.31
C TYR A 214 -19.90 -2.22 -9.60
N GLU A 215 -21.03 -2.45 -10.30
CA GLU A 215 -21.04 -3.06 -11.63
C GLU A 215 -20.29 -2.19 -12.66
N LEU A 216 -20.63 -0.92 -12.69
CA LEU A 216 -19.96 0.02 -13.59
C LEU A 216 -18.51 0.26 -13.16
N ALA A 217 -18.27 0.45 -11.86
CA ALA A 217 -16.93 0.65 -11.33
C ALA A 217 -16.01 -0.53 -11.68
N GLY A 218 -16.44 -1.76 -11.40
CA GLY A 218 -15.66 -2.98 -11.67
C GLY A 218 -15.41 -3.20 -13.16
N LYS A 219 -16.40 -2.90 -14.01
CA LYS A 219 -16.21 -2.94 -15.47
C LYS A 219 -15.14 -1.95 -15.95
N LEU A 220 -15.11 -0.77 -15.34
CA LEU A 220 -14.15 0.29 -15.69
C LEU A 220 -12.76 0.03 -15.12
N MET A 221 -12.64 -0.49 -13.90
CA MET A 221 -11.37 -0.88 -13.28
C MET A 221 -10.55 -1.79 -14.19
N GLN A 222 -11.19 -2.69 -14.91
CA GLN A 222 -10.56 -3.66 -15.82
C GLN A 222 -10.24 -3.09 -17.22
N GLN A 223 -10.42 -1.80 -17.45
CA GLN A 223 -10.14 -1.13 -18.73
C GLN A 223 -8.92 -0.21 -18.64
N ASP A 224 -7.99 -0.51 -17.75
CA ASP A 224 -6.79 0.27 -17.61
C ASP A 224 -5.97 0.32 -18.92
N GLY A 225 -5.40 1.50 -19.18
CA GLY A 225 -4.49 1.74 -20.29
C GLY A 225 -3.14 2.29 -19.84
N PHE A 226 -2.94 2.51 -18.52
CA PHE A 226 -1.72 3.10 -18.00
C PHE A 226 -0.66 2.07 -17.60
N HIS A 227 -1.06 0.98 -16.93
CA HIS A 227 -0.08 0.06 -16.35
C HIS A 227 -0.39 -1.43 -16.52
N GLU A 228 -1.63 -1.88 -16.34
CA GLU A 228 -1.96 -3.32 -16.36
C GLU A 228 -1.60 -4.01 -17.68
N PRO A 229 -1.89 -3.45 -18.86
CA PRO A 229 -1.53 -4.11 -20.13
C PRO A 229 -0.03 -4.39 -20.28
N TYR A 230 0.80 -3.60 -19.57
CA TYR A 230 2.25 -3.71 -19.62
C TYR A 230 2.82 -4.57 -18.49
N ARG A 231 2.04 -4.87 -17.43
CA ARG A 231 2.47 -5.61 -16.24
C ARG A 231 1.90 -7.00 -16.14
N GLN A 232 0.74 -7.29 -16.75
CA GLN A 232 0.04 -8.56 -16.64
C GLN A 232 0.94 -9.76 -16.97
N HIS A 233 1.79 -9.65 -18.00
CA HIS A 233 2.72 -10.72 -18.39
C HIS A 233 3.78 -11.05 -17.34
N LEU A 234 3.98 -10.20 -16.31
CA LEU A 234 4.89 -10.43 -15.18
C LEU A 234 4.22 -11.27 -14.06
N ILE A 235 2.92 -11.53 -14.17
CA ILE A 235 2.12 -12.24 -13.17
C ILE A 235 1.49 -13.46 -13.86
N ALA A 236 2.13 -14.61 -13.71
CA ALA A 236 1.77 -15.82 -14.45
C ALA A 236 0.33 -16.28 -14.18
N GLU A 237 -0.18 -16.04 -12.98
CA GLU A 237 -1.49 -16.50 -12.53
C GLU A 237 -2.64 -15.53 -12.87
N PHE A 238 -2.35 -14.35 -13.43
CA PHE A 238 -3.35 -13.28 -13.58
C PHE A 238 -4.58 -13.73 -14.37
N ASP A 239 -4.37 -14.37 -15.52
CA ASP A 239 -5.48 -14.79 -16.42
C ASP A 239 -6.31 -15.93 -15.80
N GLU A 240 -5.67 -16.86 -15.09
CA GLU A 240 -6.35 -17.95 -14.38
C GLU A 240 -7.20 -17.40 -13.22
N VAL A 241 -6.63 -16.55 -12.37
CA VAL A 241 -7.34 -15.89 -11.27
C VAL A 241 -8.52 -15.09 -11.80
N LYS A 242 -8.32 -14.32 -12.86
CA LYS A 242 -9.39 -13.53 -13.51
C LYS A 242 -10.52 -14.42 -14.04
N THR A 243 -10.19 -15.55 -14.63
CA THR A 243 -11.19 -16.51 -15.15
C THR A 243 -12.04 -17.07 -14.02
N ILE A 244 -11.41 -17.50 -12.92
CA ILE A 244 -12.11 -17.99 -11.73
C ILE A 244 -12.99 -16.90 -11.10
N ALA A 245 -12.48 -15.68 -10.98
CA ALA A 245 -13.23 -14.55 -10.45
C ALA A 245 -14.49 -14.22 -11.27
N ILE A 246 -14.41 -14.27 -12.60
CA ILE A 246 -15.56 -14.09 -13.50
C ILE A 246 -16.60 -15.18 -13.28
N GLN A 247 -16.20 -16.47 -13.12
CA GLN A 247 -17.12 -17.58 -12.86
C GLN A 247 -17.88 -17.40 -11.55
N HIS A 248 -17.31 -16.69 -10.57
CA HIS A 248 -17.94 -16.34 -9.30
C HIS A 248 -18.58 -14.94 -9.28
N ASN A 249 -18.81 -14.33 -10.47
CA ASN A 249 -19.44 -13.02 -10.63
C ASN A 249 -18.76 -11.89 -9.83
N ALA A 250 -17.44 -11.90 -9.71
CA ALA A 250 -16.69 -10.79 -9.12
C ALA A 250 -16.89 -9.49 -9.93
N TYR A 251 -16.89 -8.36 -9.26
CA TYR A 251 -17.02 -7.03 -9.91
C TYR A 251 -15.77 -6.68 -10.72
N ALA A 252 -14.58 -6.95 -10.17
CA ALA A 252 -13.31 -6.62 -10.79
C ALA A 252 -12.20 -7.56 -10.35
N THR A 253 -11.22 -7.74 -11.25
CA THR A 253 -9.94 -8.39 -10.97
C THR A 253 -8.85 -7.52 -11.57
N VAL A 254 -7.96 -6.99 -10.74
CA VAL A 254 -6.93 -6.00 -11.10
C VAL A 254 -5.61 -6.29 -10.38
N ILE A 255 -4.52 -5.68 -10.85
CA ILE A 255 -3.22 -5.78 -10.18
C ILE A 255 -3.20 -4.84 -8.96
N SER A 256 -2.76 -5.35 -7.81
CA SER A 256 -2.51 -4.54 -6.63
C SER A 256 -1.16 -3.83 -6.73
N GLY A 257 -1.16 -2.51 -6.84
CA GLY A 257 0.05 -1.69 -6.93
C GLY A 257 0.94 -2.09 -8.11
N ALA A 258 2.17 -2.50 -7.81
CA ALA A 258 3.12 -2.99 -8.81
C ALA A 258 2.97 -4.49 -9.10
N GLY A 259 2.13 -5.20 -8.34
CA GLY A 259 2.01 -6.65 -8.34
C GLY A 259 3.06 -7.32 -7.43
N PRO A 260 3.15 -8.67 -7.40
CA PRO A 260 2.35 -9.60 -8.18
C PRO A 260 0.97 -9.91 -7.58
N THR A 261 0.60 -9.37 -6.42
CA THR A 261 -0.73 -9.57 -5.82
C THR A 261 -1.82 -9.10 -6.79
N ILE A 262 -2.86 -9.94 -6.90
CA ILE A 262 -4.07 -9.67 -7.66
C ILE A 262 -5.17 -9.33 -6.67
N LEU A 263 -5.80 -8.18 -6.87
CA LEU A 263 -6.92 -7.69 -6.08
C LEU A 263 -8.24 -8.04 -6.77
N ILE A 264 -9.21 -8.52 -6.01
CA ILE A 264 -10.53 -8.84 -6.51
C ILE A 264 -11.58 -8.11 -5.67
N PHE A 265 -12.46 -7.36 -6.32
CA PHE A 265 -13.68 -6.86 -5.72
C PHE A 265 -14.78 -7.90 -5.94
N SER A 266 -15.23 -8.52 -4.86
CA SER A 266 -16.21 -9.61 -4.89
C SER A 266 -17.56 -9.18 -4.32
N ARG A 267 -18.61 -9.84 -4.78
CA ARG A 267 -19.91 -9.82 -4.10
C ARG A 267 -19.80 -10.59 -2.80
N LYS A 268 -20.39 -10.08 -1.74
CA LYS A 268 -20.33 -10.68 -0.39
C LYS A 268 -20.86 -12.11 -0.37
N GLU A 269 -21.91 -12.38 -1.11
CA GLU A 269 -22.51 -13.70 -1.21
C GLU A 269 -21.63 -14.75 -1.89
N ASN A 270 -20.67 -14.34 -2.71
CA ASN A 270 -19.82 -15.24 -3.50
C ASN A 270 -18.37 -15.32 -2.98
N SER A 271 -17.94 -14.40 -2.14
CA SER A 271 -16.54 -14.21 -1.75
C SER A 271 -15.93 -15.45 -1.06
N GLY A 272 -16.66 -16.09 -0.16
CA GLY A 272 -16.19 -17.28 0.53
C GLY A 272 -15.99 -18.50 -0.38
N GLU A 273 -16.85 -18.67 -1.40
CA GLU A 273 -16.68 -19.74 -2.39
C GLU A 273 -15.55 -19.41 -3.36
N LEU A 274 -15.44 -18.16 -3.78
CA LEU A 274 -14.37 -17.68 -4.64
C LEU A 274 -12.99 -17.91 -3.99
N VAL A 275 -12.81 -17.57 -2.72
CA VAL A 275 -11.53 -17.82 -2.01
C VAL A 275 -11.21 -19.33 -1.97
N ARG A 276 -12.19 -20.19 -1.70
CA ARG A 276 -11.96 -21.66 -1.74
C ARG A 276 -11.57 -22.15 -3.12
N SER A 277 -12.22 -21.65 -4.18
CA SER A 277 -11.93 -22.00 -5.56
C SER A 277 -10.51 -21.55 -5.97
N LEU A 278 -10.13 -20.32 -5.63
CA LEU A 278 -8.80 -19.80 -5.90
C LEU A 278 -7.71 -20.64 -5.22
N ASN A 279 -7.85 -20.91 -3.91
CA ASN A 279 -6.86 -21.69 -3.16
C ASN A 279 -6.77 -23.16 -3.61
N SER A 280 -7.84 -23.72 -4.18
CA SER A 280 -7.83 -25.10 -4.69
C SER A 280 -7.26 -25.24 -6.10
N GLN A 281 -7.41 -24.21 -6.94
CA GLN A 281 -7.02 -24.25 -8.35
C GLN A 281 -5.68 -23.57 -8.60
N VAL A 282 -5.42 -22.42 -7.96
CA VAL A 282 -4.19 -21.62 -8.15
C VAL A 282 -3.21 -21.88 -6.99
N VAL A 283 -2.61 -23.05 -6.97
CA VAL A 283 -1.78 -23.54 -5.85
C VAL A 283 -0.47 -22.75 -5.63
N SER A 284 -0.04 -21.95 -6.60
CA SER A 284 1.11 -21.03 -6.50
C SER A 284 0.79 -19.75 -5.74
N CYS A 285 -0.48 -19.53 -5.39
CA CYS A 285 -0.96 -18.35 -4.68
C CYS A 285 -1.62 -18.71 -3.35
N HIS A 286 -1.63 -17.76 -2.44
CA HIS A 286 -2.53 -17.74 -1.28
C HIS A 286 -3.60 -16.67 -1.47
N SER A 287 -4.87 -17.07 -1.38
CA SER A 287 -6.01 -16.15 -1.51
C SER A 287 -6.74 -16.03 -0.18
N GLU A 288 -7.02 -14.80 0.23
CA GLU A 288 -7.72 -14.50 1.48
C GLU A 288 -8.63 -13.28 1.34
N LEU A 289 -9.69 -13.24 2.16
CA LEU A 289 -10.48 -12.04 2.39
C LEU A 289 -9.70 -11.09 3.29
N VAL A 290 -9.71 -9.81 2.95
CA VAL A 290 -9.07 -8.76 3.74
C VAL A 290 -10.04 -7.58 3.88
N ASP A 291 -10.26 -7.13 5.11
CA ASP A 291 -11.10 -5.97 5.37
C ASP A 291 -10.42 -4.66 4.95
N ILE A 292 -11.24 -3.67 4.61
CA ILE A 292 -10.75 -2.32 4.32
C ILE A 292 -10.47 -1.61 5.64
N ASN A 293 -9.23 -1.21 5.85
CA ASN A 293 -8.85 -0.44 7.03
C ASN A 293 -9.37 0.99 6.95
N ILE A 294 -10.22 1.41 7.86
CA ILE A 294 -10.82 2.75 7.88
C ILE A 294 -10.08 3.77 8.75
N SER A 295 -9.09 3.33 9.50
CA SER A 295 -8.45 4.14 10.54
C SER A 295 -7.10 4.74 10.12
N GLY A 296 -6.39 4.09 9.19
CA GLY A 296 -4.99 4.38 8.88
C GLY A 296 -4.04 4.05 10.03
N VAL A 297 -2.87 4.66 10.00
CA VAL A 297 -1.87 4.47 11.04
C VAL A 297 -2.38 4.88 12.41
N LYS A 298 -2.12 4.02 13.42
CA LYS A 298 -2.40 4.28 14.84
C LYS A 298 -1.10 4.39 15.60
N GLU A 299 -1.02 5.42 16.42
CA GLU A 299 0.10 5.72 17.32
C GLU A 299 -0.35 5.61 18.77
N ARG A 300 0.48 5.03 19.61
CA ARG A 300 0.27 4.94 21.06
C ARG A 300 1.59 5.09 21.79
N ILE A 301 1.61 5.88 22.84
CA ILE A 301 2.78 5.98 23.73
C ILE A 301 2.49 5.21 25.01
N VAL A 302 3.38 4.28 25.35
CA VAL A 302 3.33 3.48 26.56
C VAL A 302 4.42 3.97 27.51
N TYR A 303 4.01 4.43 28.67
CA TYR A 303 4.92 4.90 29.73
C TYR A 303 5.35 3.71 30.60
N GLN A 304 6.66 3.45 30.69
CA GLN A 304 7.24 2.39 31.51
C GLN A 304 7.90 2.94 32.77
#